data_46f4f868eed8e955a6a7ecc19c19e5f4
#
_entry.id   46f4f868eed8e955a6a7ecc19c19e5f4
#
_cell.length_a   1.000
_cell.length_b   1.000
_cell.length_c   1.000
_cell.angle_alpha   90.00
_cell.angle_beta   90.00
_cell.angle_gamma   90.00
#
_symmetry.space_group_name_H-M   'P 1'
#
loop_
_entity.id
_entity.type
_entity.pdbx_description
1 polymer ?
#
loop_
_entity_poly.entity_id
_entity_poly.type
_entity_poly.pdbx_seq_one_letter_code
_entity_poly.pdbx_strand_id
1 'polypeptide(L)'
;SANRLKAETGYKMLTQSVMKKYLFICLLAVLAVGFTSCESENAPKHKRTIDLVVKQSAWDFDQSVNMFYCHFDVPELTVRAYKYGEVSINREYNSGTSNAYQVALPETTYLSEDLDDGNGGTTPYYYQQHIDYTYGIGFVEIFCMISDFYYEGFTPDAMVFRMQLTY
;
A
#
# COMPACT_ATOMS: atom_id res chain seq x y z
N SER A 1 -42.02 -41.17 -55.86
CA SER A 1 -42.18 -39.87 -55.15
C SER A 1 -42.16 -40.03 -53.61
N ALA A 2 -42.85 -41.01 -53.04
CA ALA A 2 -42.96 -41.21 -51.59
C ALA A 2 -41.65 -41.64 -50.89
N ASN A 3 -40.76 -42.36 -51.55
CA ASN A 3 -39.47 -42.80 -50.97
C ASN A 3 -38.42 -41.68 -50.82
N ARG A 4 -38.48 -40.62 -51.62
CA ARG A 4 -37.60 -39.49 -51.55
C ARG A 4 -37.90 -38.60 -50.32
N LEU A 5 -39.18 -38.40 -50.02
CA LEU A 5 -39.62 -37.61 -48.86
C LEU A 5 -39.24 -38.28 -47.51
N LYS A 6 -39.31 -39.61 -47.39
CA LYS A 6 -38.89 -40.32 -46.18
C LYS A 6 -37.39 -40.24 -45.92
N ALA A 7 -36.56 -40.24 -46.97
CA ALA A 7 -35.10 -40.12 -46.83
C ALA A 7 -34.67 -38.71 -46.35
N GLU A 8 -35.32 -37.66 -46.90
CA GLU A 8 -35.04 -36.25 -46.47
C GLU A 8 -35.46 -35.99 -45.03
N THR A 9 -36.58 -36.55 -44.59
CA THR A 9 -37.07 -36.34 -43.20
C THR A 9 -36.19 -37.07 -42.21
N GLY A 10 -35.73 -38.28 -42.55
CA GLY A 10 -34.76 -39.02 -41.70
C GLY A 10 -33.43 -38.34 -41.56
N TYR A 11 -32.89 -37.76 -42.65
CA TYR A 11 -31.64 -37.02 -42.63
C TYR A 11 -31.72 -35.72 -41.79
N LYS A 12 -32.79 -34.98 -41.88
CA LYS A 12 -33.02 -33.80 -41.07
C LYS A 12 -33.15 -34.10 -39.55
N MET A 13 -33.78 -35.22 -39.20
CA MET A 13 -33.89 -35.61 -37.78
C MET A 13 -32.54 -36.06 -37.21
N LEU A 14 -31.73 -36.78 -37.99
CA LEU A 14 -30.39 -37.20 -37.54
C LEU A 14 -29.44 -36.01 -37.35
N THR A 15 -29.41 -35.07 -38.27
CA THR A 15 -28.57 -33.85 -38.16
C THR A 15 -28.97 -32.96 -37.00
N GLN A 16 -30.29 -32.80 -36.72
CA GLN A 16 -30.76 -32.04 -35.57
C GLN A 16 -30.38 -32.70 -34.24
N SER A 17 -30.44 -34.02 -34.13
CA SER A 17 -30.06 -34.74 -32.90
C SER A 17 -28.56 -34.66 -32.65
N VAL A 18 -27.74 -34.76 -33.69
CA VAL A 18 -26.27 -34.65 -33.59
C VAL A 18 -25.85 -33.23 -33.25
N MET A 19 -26.44 -32.21 -33.88
CA MET A 19 -26.15 -30.81 -33.54
C MET A 19 -26.51 -30.46 -32.12
N LYS A 20 -27.64 -30.94 -31.59
CA LYS A 20 -28.02 -30.72 -30.19
C LYS A 20 -27.03 -31.33 -29.20
N LYS A 21 -26.48 -32.52 -29.50
CA LYS A 21 -25.45 -33.15 -28.65
C LYS A 21 -24.14 -32.37 -28.65
N TYR A 22 -23.68 -31.89 -29.79
CA TYR A 22 -22.46 -31.09 -29.88
C TYR A 22 -22.64 -29.72 -29.25
N LEU A 23 -23.82 -29.08 -29.38
CA LEU A 23 -24.12 -27.82 -28.72
C LEU A 23 -24.09 -27.96 -27.20
N PHE A 24 -24.59 -29.07 -26.64
CA PHE A 24 -24.59 -29.37 -25.20
C PHE A 24 -23.16 -29.63 -24.68
N ILE A 25 -22.34 -30.33 -25.46
CA ILE A 25 -20.92 -30.59 -25.12
C ILE A 25 -20.11 -29.31 -25.17
N CYS A 26 -20.31 -28.44 -26.15
CA CYS A 26 -19.67 -27.12 -26.21
C CYS A 26 -20.10 -26.19 -25.05
N LEU A 27 -21.38 -26.22 -24.67
CA LEU A 27 -21.88 -25.45 -23.55
C LEU A 27 -21.28 -25.91 -22.19
N LEU A 28 -21.15 -27.23 -22.01
CA LEU A 28 -20.48 -27.81 -20.84
C LEU A 28 -18.98 -27.51 -20.82
N ALA A 29 -18.30 -27.48 -21.95
CA ALA A 29 -16.88 -27.13 -22.04
C ALA A 29 -16.65 -25.64 -21.68
N VAL A 30 -17.52 -24.73 -22.11
CA VAL A 30 -17.42 -23.29 -21.75
C VAL A 30 -17.67 -23.08 -20.25
N LEU A 31 -18.59 -23.83 -19.65
CA LEU A 31 -18.81 -23.76 -18.19
C LEU A 31 -17.63 -24.33 -17.39
N ALA A 32 -16.91 -25.34 -17.91
CA ALA A 32 -15.75 -25.89 -17.22
C ALA A 32 -14.52 -24.97 -17.25
N VAL A 33 -14.38 -24.11 -18.27
CA VAL A 33 -13.27 -23.14 -18.35
C VAL A 33 -13.54 -21.88 -17.50
N GLY A 34 -14.80 -21.58 -17.19
CA GLY A 34 -15.20 -20.41 -16.40
C GLY A 34 -14.91 -20.51 -14.90
N PHE A 35 -14.54 -21.68 -14.36
CA PHE A 35 -14.33 -21.90 -12.92
C PHE A 35 -12.86 -22.00 -12.48
N THR A 36 -11.90 -21.79 -13.38
CA THR A 36 -10.47 -21.87 -13.03
C THR A 36 -9.82 -20.52 -12.74
N SER A 37 -10.59 -19.46 -12.50
CA SER A 37 -10.05 -18.14 -12.14
C SER A 37 -10.61 -17.63 -10.80
N CYS A 38 -10.71 -18.49 -9.79
CA CYS A 38 -10.67 -18.06 -8.41
C CYS A 38 -9.35 -18.56 -7.85
N GLU A 39 -8.30 -17.78 -8.04
CA GLU A 39 -7.16 -17.79 -7.15
C GLU A 39 -7.73 -17.62 -5.74
N SER A 40 -7.50 -18.61 -4.86
CA SER A 40 -8.14 -18.63 -3.55
C SER A 40 -7.68 -17.39 -2.76
N GLU A 41 -8.57 -16.44 -2.58
CA GLU A 41 -8.42 -15.28 -1.67
C GLU A 41 -8.18 -15.70 -0.20
N ASN A 42 -8.09 -17.00 0.07
CA ASN A 42 -7.93 -17.61 1.39
C ASN A 42 -6.52 -18.17 1.66
N ALA A 43 -5.49 -17.75 0.94
CA ALA A 43 -4.14 -17.97 1.42
C ALA A 43 -3.98 -17.21 2.74
N PRO A 44 -3.50 -17.83 3.85
CA PRO A 44 -3.32 -17.13 5.11
C PRO A 44 -2.40 -15.93 4.87
N LYS A 45 -2.94 -14.73 4.98
CA LYS A 45 -2.16 -13.50 4.88
C LYS A 45 -1.24 -13.43 6.10
N HIS A 46 0.04 -13.47 5.87
CA HIS A 46 1.01 -13.22 6.93
C HIS A 46 0.97 -11.73 7.28
N LYS A 47 0.60 -11.45 8.53
CA LYS A 47 0.62 -10.07 9.05
C LYS A 47 1.80 -9.92 9.99
N ARG A 48 2.62 -8.89 9.77
CA ARG A 48 3.73 -8.49 10.63
C ARG A 48 3.53 -7.04 11.06
N THR A 49 3.87 -6.76 12.30
CA THR A 49 3.93 -5.39 12.84
C THR A 49 5.38 -5.15 13.27
N ILE A 50 5.96 -4.03 12.84
CA ILE A 50 7.35 -3.65 13.09
C ILE A 50 7.33 -2.23 13.62
N ASP A 51 7.93 -2.01 14.79
CA ASP A 51 8.08 -0.68 15.36
C ASP A 51 9.40 -0.08 14.89
N LEU A 52 9.34 1.11 14.27
CA LEU A 52 10.47 1.87 13.78
C LEU A 52 10.63 3.10 14.70
N VAL A 53 11.73 3.14 15.46
CA VAL A 53 12.00 4.20 16.43
C VAL A 53 13.09 5.10 15.90
N VAL A 54 12.75 6.35 15.60
CA VAL A 54 13.68 7.39 15.18
C VAL A 54 14.05 8.22 16.41
N LYS A 55 15.33 8.25 16.75
CA LYS A 55 15.86 9.22 17.71
C LYS A 55 16.11 10.54 16.99
N GLN A 56 16.04 11.67 17.71
CA GLN A 56 16.34 12.98 17.11
C GLN A 56 17.71 12.99 16.41
N SER A 57 18.72 12.36 16.98
CA SER A 57 20.07 12.26 16.41
C SER A 57 20.22 11.29 15.26
N ALA A 58 19.15 10.59 14.87
CA ALA A 58 19.17 9.62 13.77
C ALA A 58 18.66 10.21 12.45
N TRP A 59 18.20 11.45 12.49
CA TRP A 59 17.81 12.15 11.26
C TRP A 59 19.05 12.65 10.51
N ASP A 60 19.23 12.18 9.29
CA ASP A 60 20.19 12.72 8.33
C ASP A 60 19.52 13.79 7.47
N PHE A 61 20.30 14.78 7.01
CA PHE A 61 19.80 15.86 6.18
C PHE A 61 20.42 15.82 4.77
N ASP A 62 19.57 15.70 3.76
CA ASP A 62 19.98 15.79 2.35
C ASP A 62 19.73 17.21 1.82
N GLN A 63 20.81 17.97 1.67
CA GLN A 63 20.78 19.34 1.16
C GLN A 63 20.31 19.44 -0.31
N SER A 64 20.45 18.37 -1.08
CA SER A 64 20.11 18.42 -2.52
C SER A 64 18.59 18.47 -2.75
N VAL A 65 17.82 17.94 -1.81
CA VAL A 65 16.35 17.90 -1.85
C VAL A 65 15.70 18.60 -0.65
N ASN A 66 16.51 19.20 0.24
CA ASN A 66 16.06 19.88 1.46
C ASN A 66 15.14 19.00 2.30
N MET A 67 15.62 17.84 2.70
CA MET A 67 14.80 16.85 3.37
C MET A 67 15.59 16.12 4.45
N PHE A 68 14.98 15.92 5.60
CA PHE A 68 15.48 14.98 6.60
C PHE A 68 15.00 13.58 6.26
N TYR A 69 15.85 12.58 6.49
CA TYR A 69 15.49 11.19 6.28
C TYR A 69 16.11 10.28 7.35
N CYS A 70 15.50 9.12 7.51
CA CYS A 70 16.00 8.06 8.37
C CYS A 70 15.80 6.71 7.67
N HIS A 71 16.87 5.94 7.53
CA HIS A 71 16.89 4.63 6.88
C HIS A 71 16.75 3.50 7.90
N PHE A 72 15.93 2.49 7.57
CA PHE A 72 15.74 1.29 8.37
C PHE A 72 15.92 0.04 7.51
N ASP A 73 16.76 -0.88 7.98
CA ASP A 73 16.81 -2.23 7.44
C ASP A 73 15.59 -3.02 7.90
N VAL A 74 14.81 -3.52 6.96
CA VAL A 74 13.59 -4.31 7.21
C VAL A 74 13.64 -5.60 6.40
N PRO A 75 14.34 -6.63 6.86
CA PRO A 75 14.52 -7.89 6.12
C PRO A 75 13.22 -8.64 5.84
N GLU A 76 12.13 -8.32 6.56
CA GLU A 76 10.79 -8.83 6.29
C GLU A 76 10.22 -8.33 4.95
N LEU A 77 10.69 -7.20 4.42
CA LEU A 77 10.36 -6.71 3.08
C LEU A 77 11.08 -7.53 2.00
N THR A 78 10.74 -8.81 1.95
CA THR A 78 11.23 -9.72 0.92
C THR A 78 10.70 -9.35 -0.47
N VAL A 79 11.26 -9.95 -1.53
CA VAL A 79 10.75 -9.79 -2.91
C VAL A 79 9.26 -10.12 -3.01
N ARG A 80 8.80 -11.16 -2.29
CA ARG A 80 7.39 -11.55 -2.26
C ARG A 80 6.54 -10.49 -1.56
N ALA A 81 6.96 -10.02 -0.39
CA ALA A 81 6.27 -9.00 0.37
C ALA A 81 6.20 -7.68 -0.41
N TYR A 82 7.28 -7.28 -1.10
CA TYR A 82 7.31 -6.09 -1.94
C TYR A 82 6.36 -6.17 -3.14
N LYS A 83 6.28 -7.34 -3.82
CA LYS A 83 5.48 -7.50 -5.05
C LYS A 83 4.00 -7.75 -4.80
N TYR A 84 3.66 -8.42 -3.71
CA TYR A 84 2.30 -8.95 -3.48
C TYR A 84 1.75 -8.56 -2.11
N GLY A 85 2.54 -7.88 -1.29
CA GLY A 85 2.15 -7.42 0.02
C GLY A 85 1.59 -6.01 0.00
N GLU A 86 1.06 -5.63 1.16
CA GLU A 86 0.62 -4.28 1.48
C GLU A 86 1.47 -3.76 2.62
N VAL A 87 2.01 -2.55 2.47
CA VAL A 87 2.77 -1.83 3.48
C VAL A 87 2.00 -0.60 3.89
N SER A 88 1.78 -0.41 5.18
CA SER A 88 1.27 0.83 5.75
C SER A 88 2.09 1.22 6.95
N ILE A 89 2.35 2.51 7.11
CA ILE A 89 3.11 3.04 8.24
C ILE A 89 2.26 4.12 8.90
N ASN A 90 2.15 4.04 10.23
CA ASN A 90 1.49 5.02 11.05
C ASN A 90 2.51 5.65 12.01
N ARG A 91 2.46 6.95 12.20
CA ARG A 91 3.14 7.61 13.30
C ARG A 91 2.37 7.38 14.60
N GLU A 92 3.07 7.01 15.66
CA GLU A 92 2.48 6.83 16.98
C GLU A 92 2.80 8.02 17.87
N TYR A 93 1.77 8.68 18.36
CA TYR A 93 1.85 9.79 19.29
C TYR A 93 1.64 9.29 20.72
N ASN A 94 2.32 9.92 21.68
CA ASN A 94 2.24 9.59 23.10
C ASN A 94 2.52 8.10 23.38
N SER A 95 3.44 7.51 22.62
CA SER A 95 3.80 6.09 22.72
C SER A 95 4.11 5.70 24.17
N GLY A 96 3.61 4.52 24.56
CA GLY A 96 3.78 4.01 25.92
C GLY A 96 2.86 4.62 26.97
N THR A 97 1.90 5.49 26.59
CA THR A 97 0.91 6.06 27.52
C THR A 97 -0.51 5.56 27.22
N SER A 98 -1.44 5.78 28.16
CA SER A 98 -2.87 5.46 27.96
C SER A 98 -3.54 6.34 26.88
N ASN A 99 -2.89 7.44 26.49
CA ASN A 99 -3.39 8.39 25.49
C ASN A 99 -2.67 8.23 24.14
N ALA A 100 -2.03 7.08 23.91
CA ALA A 100 -1.38 6.79 22.63
C ALA A 100 -2.41 6.70 21.50
N TYR A 101 -2.09 7.33 20.36
CA TYR A 101 -2.89 7.24 19.14
C TYR A 101 -1.97 7.20 17.90
N GLN A 102 -2.52 6.78 16.79
CA GLN A 102 -1.76 6.62 15.55
C GLN A 102 -2.38 7.46 14.43
N VAL A 103 -1.52 8.03 13.59
CA VAL A 103 -1.88 8.75 12.37
C VAL A 103 -1.20 8.08 11.18
N ALA A 104 -1.95 7.78 10.14
CA ALA A 104 -1.41 7.15 8.94
C ALA A 104 -0.53 8.12 8.16
N LEU A 105 0.59 7.63 7.63
CA LEU A 105 1.41 8.40 6.68
C LEU A 105 0.84 8.28 5.25
N PRO A 106 0.98 9.33 4.43
CA PRO A 106 1.63 10.61 4.71
C PRO A 106 0.84 11.49 5.67
N GLU A 107 1.55 12.24 6.52
CA GLU A 107 0.97 13.16 7.49
C GLU A 107 1.50 14.57 7.26
N THR A 108 0.61 15.57 7.38
CA THR A 108 1.01 16.99 7.42
C THR A 108 0.48 17.64 8.69
N THR A 109 1.38 18.18 9.49
CA THR A 109 1.09 18.84 10.75
C THR A 109 1.45 20.32 10.67
N TYR A 110 0.58 21.19 11.20
CA TYR A 110 0.90 22.61 11.37
C TYR A 110 1.59 22.80 12.70
N LEU A 111 2.75 23.42 12.66
CA LEU A 111 3.56 23.74 13.83
C LEU A 111 3.68 25.26 13.96
N SER A 112 3.99 25.73 15.16
CA SER A 112 4.29 27.13 15.41
C SER A 112 5.50 27.25 16.32
N GLU A 113 6.29 28.27 16.06
CA GLU A 113 7.46 28.63 16.84
C GLU A 113 7.39 30.14 17.14
N ASP A 114 7.75 30.53 18.35
CA ASP A 114 7.78 31.93 18.74
C ASP A 114 9.15 32.53 18.36
N LEU A 115 9.17 33.41 17.36
CA LEU A 115 10.36 34.10 16.91
C LEU A 115 10.51 35.44 17.67
N ASP A 116 11.73 35.79 18.05
CA ASP A 116 12.05 37.11 18.65
C ASP A 116 11.72 38.22 17.64
N ASP A 117 10.91 39.20 18.07
CA ASP A 117 10.52 40.36 17.26
C ASP A 117 11.59 41.49 17.23
N GLY A 118 12.72 41.29 17.89
CA GLY A 118 13.81 42.27 18.01
C GLY A 118 13.54 43.39 18.98
N ASN A 119 12.37 43.42 19.64
CA ASN A 119 11.96 44.46 20.62
C ASN A 119 11.72 43.89 22.01
N GLY A 120 12.14 42.65 22.26
CA GLY A 120 11.93 41.92 23.51
C GLY A 120 10.57 41.26 23.65
N GLY A 121 9.82 41.14 22.53
CA GLY A 121 8.61 40.35 22.38
C GLY A 121 8.83 39.17 21.46
N THR A 122 7.77 38.37 21.27
CA THR A 122 7.77 37.25 20.32
C THR A 122 6.59 37.34 19.36
N THR A 123 6.81 36.87 18.12
CA THR A 123 5.77 36.72 17.10
C THR A 123 5.66 35.27 16.70
N PRO A 124 4.46 34.67 16.75
CA PRO A 124 4.29 33.27 16.33
C PRO A 124 4.54 33.13 14.84
N TYR A 125 5.41 32.20 14.49
CA TYR A 125 5.70 31.78 13.14
C TYR A 125 5.11 30.41 12.89
N TYR A 126 4.37 30.25 11.80
CA TYR A 126 3.67 28.99 11.47
C TYR A 126 4.29 28.34 10.27
N TYR A 127 4.53 27.05 10.35
CA TYR A 127 5.03 26.23 9.25
C TYR A 127 4.36 24.85 9.22
N GLN A 128 4.52 24.14 8.13
CA GLN A 128 4.03 22.77 7.99
C GLN A 128 5.20 21.80 8.08
N GLN A 129 5.00 20.71 8.80
CA GLN A 129 5.85 19.54 8.78
C GLN A 129 5.12 18.45 8.01
N HIS A 130 5.74 17.93 6.96
CA HIS A 130 5.24 16.81 6.18
C HIS A 130 6.12 15.60 6.41
N ILE A 131 5.51 14.47 6.80
CA ILE A 131 6.19 13.19 7.03
C ILE A 131 5.59 12.17 6.08
N ASP A 132 6.45 11.47 5.36
CA ASP A 132 6.06 10.42 4.43
C ASP A 132 7.14 9.32 4.43
N TYR A 133 6.97 8.28 3.63
CA TYR A 133 7.90 7.17 3.55
C TYR A 133 8.03 6.61 2.14
N THR A 134 9.16 5.98 1.88
CA THR A 134 9.36 5.06 0.77
C THR A 134 9.79 3.71 1.29
N TYR A 135 9.60 2.66 0.50
CA TYR A 135 10.11 1.35 0.84
C TYR A 135 10.57 0.59 -0.40
N GLY A 136 11.50 -0.33 -0.17
CA GLY A 136 12.01 -1.24 -1.17
C GLY A 136 12.23 -2.63 -0.59
N ILE A 137 12.91 -3.49 -1.35
CA ILE A 137 13.25 -4.82 -0.86
C ILE A 137 14.30 -4.68 0.24
N GLY A 138 13.93 -5.06 1.46
CA GLY A 138 14.82 -5.07 2.61
C GLY A 138 14.94 -3.76 3.37
N PHE A 139 14.25 -2.67 2.97
CA PHE A 139 14.38 -1.38 3.64
C PHE A 139 13.12 -0.51 3.62
N VAL A 140 13.07 0.43 4.54
CA VAL A 140 12.14 1.57 4.61
C VAL A 140 12.94 2.84 4.85
N GLU A 141 12.57 3.92 4.19
CA GLU A 141 13.06 5.27 4.49
C GLU A 141 11.87 6.15 4.89
N ILE A 142 11.99 6.81 6.04
CA ILE A 142 11.03 7.82 6.50
C ILE A 142 11.68 9.17 6.28
N PHE A 143 10.92 10.12 5.73
CA PHE A 143 11.43 11.46 5.49
C PHE A 143 10.50 12.54 6.03
N CYS A 144 11.10 13.66 6.37
CA CYS A 144 10.46 14.82 6.95
C CYS A 144 10.88 16.09 6.21
N MET A 145 9.91 16.85 5.75
CA MET A 145 10.09 18.15 5.09
C MET A 145 9.37 19.24 5.89
N ILE A 146 9.92 20.47 5.89
CA ILE A 146 9.25 21.65 6.43
C ILE A 146 8.98 22.65 5.31
N SER A 147 7.83 23.34 5.37
CA SER A 147 7.30 24.12 4.25
C SER A 147 8.07 25.39 3.93
N ASP A 148 8.79 25.94 4.89
CA ASP A 148 9.56 27.17 4.73
C ASP A 148 11.00 26.94 4.25
N PHE A 149 11.43 25.67 4.18
CA PHE A 149 12.77 25.27 3.83
C PHE A 149 13.88 25.89 4.69
N TYR A 150 13.52 26.40 5.88
CA TYR A 150 14.46 26.94 6.85
C TYR A 150 14.91 25.85 7.81
N TYR A 151 16.07 25.28 7.53
CA TYR A 151 16.60 24.12 8.28
C TYR A 151 17.72 24.49 9.26
N GLU A 152 18.11 25.76 9.35
CA GLU A 152 19.18 26.18 10.26
C GLU A 152 18.74 25.97 11.72
N GLY A 153 19.44 25.08 12.42
CA GLY A 153 19.13 24.72 13.79
C GLY A 153 17.91 23.82 13.99
N PHE A 154 17.16 23.51 12.92
CA PHE A 154 16.04 22.58 13.00
C PHE A 154 16.53 21.11 12.86
N THR A 155 15.97 20.25 13.67
CA THR A 155 16.07 18.79 13.52
C THR A 155 14.75 18.20 14.00
N PRO A 156 14.10 17.30 13.23
CA PRO A 156 12.86 16.69 13.66
C PRO A 156 13.01 16.00 15.02
N ASP A 157 11.98 16.01 15.82
CA ASP A 157 11.94 15.33 17.10
C ASP A 157 12.09 13.81 16.95
N ALA A 158 12.33 13.15 18.10
CA ALA A 158 12.25 11.70 18.17
C ALA A 158 10.81 11.24 17.86
N MET A 159 10.67 10.22 17.02
CA MET A 159 9.37 9.74 16.57
C MET A 159 9.30 8.21 16.63
N VAL A 160 8.10 7.70 16.84
CA VAL A 160 7.80 6.27 16.78
C VAL A 160 6.84 6.02 15.63
N PHE A 161 7.18 5.04 14.80
CA PHE A 161 6.33 4.62 13.70
C PHE A 161 6.02 3.14 13.83
N ARG A 162 4.82 2.76 13.44
CA ARG A 162 4.37 1.38 13.40
C ARG A 162 4.07 0.98 11.97
N MET A 163 4.91 0.14 11.43
CA MET A 163 4.75 -0.45 10.11
C MET A 163 3.91 -1.72 10.21
N GLN A 164 2.93 -1.84 9.35
CA GLN A 164 2.18 -3.08 9.13
C GLN A 164 2.50 -3.63 7.74
N LEU A 165 2.87 -4.89 7.70
CA LEU A 165 3.19 -5.63 6.48
C LEU A 165 2.24 -6.82 6.39
N THR A 166 1.51 -6.95 5.27
CA THR A 166 0.60 -8.07 5.00
C THR A 166 0.95 -8.68 3.65
N TYR A 167 1.22 -10.00 3.57
CA TYR A 167 1.59 -10.69 2.32
C TYR A 167 1.25 -12.19 2.36
#